data_c96466e55a21a9e1b773f7072405eb88
#
_entry.id   c96466e55a21a9e1b773f7072405eb88
#
_cell.length_a   1.000
_cell.length_b   1.000
_cell.length_c   1.000
_cell.angle_alpha   90.00
_cell.angle_beta   90.00
_cell.angle_gamma   90.00
#
_symmetry.space_group_name_H-M   'P 1'
#
loop_
_entity.id
_entity.type
_entity.pdbx_description
1 polymer ?
#
loop_
_entity_poly.entity_id
_entity_poly.type
_entity_poly.pdbx_seq_one_letter_code
_entity_poly.pdbx_strand_id
1 'polypeptide(L)'
;MELLRNYANGGTFGADTYWGGKGLTQMALYMTFAREMGETELFELCRDKLKGALVNWLTFSPGEDNYFFARDNRWGGMIGYDTSYDSDTYNDHHFHYGYYTYAAALLALVDDDFKKNYGDMMTLIAKDYANWDKEDTRFPFFRTFDPWAGHSFAGGLGDGNGNGQESTSEAMQSWGGLYMLGVALGNDKMRDAGIFGWVSEARGTAEYWFDRHTDPARDMNSFHTATGNDYDNGYNIDYSKFRKEDQQDHLYNSNLTCHGVGWWTYFSGDPVWMASIQWMPISPALDYLSEDLEFARWDYEQTMKYKEVGDFTADNGLGNESGLGNVVLSYLQRSDPDEAASIFDQMWDAGKNVARATDTGGITYYVTHSHLTYGEIDWTISADIPTARVFAKDGVKTHMA
;
A
#
# COMPACT_ATOMS: atom_id res chain seq x y z
N MET A 1 -18.78 12.78 2.45
CA MET A 1 -19.79 12.51 1.39
C MET A 1 -19.62 13.40 0.16
N GLU A 2 -19.49 14.71 0.31
CA GLU A 2 -19.33 15.63 -0.83
C GLU A 2 -18.07 15.30 -1.65
N LEU A 3 -16.91 15.11 -1.01
CA LEU A 3 -15.66 14.73 -1.68
C LEU A 3 -15.79 13.41 -2.44
N LEU A 4 -16.39 12.39 -1.83
CA LEU A 4 -16.69 11.13 -2.51
C LEU A 4 -17.53 11.34 -3.78
N ARG A 5 -18.60 12.12 -3.68
CA ARG A 5 -19.51 12.40 -4.79
C ARG A 5 -18.79 13.16 -5.91
N ASN A 6 -17.97 14.13 -5.55
CA ASN A 6 -17.18 14.92 -6.50
C ASN A 6 -16.16 14.04 -7.23
N TYR A 7 -15.45 13.18 -6.50
CA TYR A 7 -14.54 12.21 -7.11
C TYR A 7 -15.27 11.22 -8.03
N ALA A 8 -16.37 10.64 -7.55
CA ALA A 8 -17.15 9.70 -8.35
C ALA A 8 -17.72 10.34 -9.63
N ASN A 9 -18.08 11.61 -9.61
CA ASN A 9 -18.60 12.30 -10.80
C ASN A 9 -17.52 12.82 -11.75
N GLY A 10 -16.41 13.34 -11.22
CA GLY A 10 -15.38 14.04 -11.99
C GLY A 10 -14.07 13.29 -12.17
N GLY A 11 -13.84 12.23 -11.39
CA GLY A 11 -12.59 11.49 -11.40
C GLY A 11 -12.32 10.78 -12.72
N THR A 12 -11.13 11.01 -13.26
CA THR A 12 -10.55 10.20 -14.32
C THR A 12 -9.47 9.33 -13.69
N PHE A 13 -9.39 8.09 -14.11
CA PHE A 13 -8.29 7.22 -13.73
C PHE A 13 -7.02 7.64 -14.48
N GLY A 14 -5.83 7.36 -13.92
CA GLY A 14 -4.57 7.56 -14.62
C GLY A 14 -4.49 6.72 -15.91
N ALA A 15 -3.65 7.14 -16.84
CA ALA A 15 -3.55 6.54 -18.15
C ALA A 15 -2.64 5.32 -18.22
N ASP A 16 -1.74 5.14 -17.27
CA ASP A 16 -0.79 4.03 -17.19
C ASP A 16 -1.18 3.00 -16.11
N THR A 17 -0.45 1.89 -16.05
CA THR A 17 -0.73 0.82 -15.11
C THR A 17 -0.52 1.21 -13.64
N TYR A 18 0.32 2.22 -13.34
CA TYR A 18 0.55 2.67 -11.96
C TYR A 18 -0.53 3.64 -11.48
N TRP A 19 -0.63 4.80 -12.13
CA TRP A 19 -1.61 5.82 -11.75
C TRP A 19 -3.05 5.39 -12.01
N GLY A 20 -3.26 4.60 -13.08
CA GLY A 20 -4.55 3.96 -13.34
C GLY A 20 -4.93 2.98 -12.22
N GLY A 21 -4.01 2.14 -11.81
CA GLY A 21 -4.20 1.20 -10.70
C GLY A 21 -4.51 1.89 -9.37
N LYS A 22 -3.78 2.95 -9.04
CA LYS A 22 -4.05 3.78 -7.85
C LYS A 22 -5.47 4.38 -7.88
N GLY A 23 -5.85 4.97 -9.01
CA GLY A 23 -7.19 5.52 -9.18
C GLY A 23 -8.31 4.48 -9.06
N LEU A 24 -8.10 3.28 -9.60
CA LEU A 24 -9.05 2.16 -9.47
C LEU A 24 -9.21 1.73 -8.01
N THR A 25 -8.11 1.58 -7.28
CA THR A 25 -8.13 1.24 -5.85
C THR A 25 -8.87 2.28 -5.03
N GLN A 26 -8.64 3.54 -5.31
CA GLN A 26 -9.31 4.64 -4.64
C GLN A 26 -10.82 4.66 -4.89
N MET A 27 -11.24 4.42 -6.13
CA MET A 27 -12.67 4.29 -6.45
C MET A 27 -13.28 3.07 -5.74
N ALA A 28 -12.55 1.97 -5.63
CA ALA A 28 -12.99 0.78 -4.90
C ALA A 28 -13.18 1.05 -3.40
N LEU A 29 -12.28 1.80 -2.77
CA LEU A 29 -12.43 2.23 -1.38
C LEU A 29 -13.64 3.15 -1.22
N TYR A 30 -13.83 4.11 -2.11
CA TYR A 30 -14.99 4.99 -2.08
C TYR A 30 -16.32 4.24 -2.29
N MET A 31 -16.33 3.23 -3.17
CA MET A 31 -17.48 2.32 -3.30
C MET A 31 -17.80 1.63 -1.96
N THR A 32 -16.77 1.11 -1.28
CA THR A 32 -16.94 0.44 0.01
C THR A 32 -17.48 1.40 1.07
N PHE A 33 -16.92 2.60 1.19
CA PHE A 33 -17.39 3.60 2.16
C PHE A 33 -18.82 4.04 1.90
N ALA A 34 -19.19 4.28 0.65
CA ALA A 34 -20.56 4.61 0.29
C ALA A 34 -21.55 3.51 0.71
N ARG A 35 -21.17 2.25 0.52
CA ARG A 35 -21.98 1.09 0.95
C ARG A 35 -22.15 1.05 2.48
N GLU A 36 -21.05 1.19 3.23
CA GLU A 36 -21.07 1.17 4.69
C GLU A 36 -21.89 2.30 5.29
N MET A 37 -21.89 3.47 4.64
CA MET A 37 -22.68 4.62 5.05
C MET A 37 -24.15 4.56 4.59
N GLY A 38 -24.55 3.52 3.85
CA GLY A 38 -25.91 3.36 3.36
C GLY A 38 -26.27 4.29 2.19
N GLU A 39 -25.27 4.91 1.54
CA GLU A 39 -25.43 5.82 0.41
C GLU A 39 -25.56 5.04 -0.91
N THR A 40 -26.72 4.43 -1.14
CA THR A 40 -26.97 3.48 -2.24
C THR A 40 -26.65 4.07 -3.61
N GLU A 41 -27.12 5.28 -3.92
CA GLU A 41 -26.88 5.91 -5.24
C GLU A 41 -25.40 6.17 -5.49
N LEU A 42 -24.66 6.55 -4.46
CA LEU A 42 -23.22 6.80 -4.55
C LEU A 42 -22.44 5.50 -4.68
N PHE A 43 -22.85 4.46 -3.94
CA PHE A 43 -22.29 3.12 -4.08
C PHE A 43 -22.44 2.62 -5.52
N GLU A 44 -23.65 2.72 -6.11
CA GLU A 44 -23.91 2.28 -7.48
C GLU A 44 -23.07 3.07 -8.50
N LEU A 45 -22.97 4.38 -8.32
CA LEU A 45 -22.13 5.23 -9.17
C LEU A 45 -20.65 4.83 -9.13
N CYS A 46 -20.09 4.63 -7.95
CA CYS A 46 -18.70 4.21 -7.76
C CYS A 46 -18.48 2.81 -8.37
N ARG A 47 -19.37 1.86 -8.08
CA ARG A 47 -19.33 0.49 -8.61
C ARG A 47 -19.32 0.49 -10.14
N ASP A 48 -20.24 1.21 -10.75
CA ASP A 48 -20.39 1.18 -12.22
C ASP A 48 -19.20 1.84 -12.92
N LYS A 49 -18.65 2.90 -12.37
CA LYS A 49 -17.41 3.51 -12.88
C LYS A 49 -16.20 2.62 -12.73
N LEU A 50 -16.02 2.01 -11.53
CA LEU A 50 -14.96 1.05 -11.28
C LEU A 50 -15.05 -0.14 -12.23
N LYS A 51 -16.25 -0.72 -12.35
CA LYS A 51 -16.52 -1.84 -13.28
C LYS A 51 -16.20 -1.47 -14.71
N GLY A 52 -16.66 -0.32 -15.18
CA GLY A 52 -16.40 0.14 -16.54
C GLY A 52 -14.90 0.28 -16.84
N ALA A 53 -14.15 0.87 -15.93
CA ALA A 53 -12.70 1.03 -16.08
C ALA A 53 -11.95 -0.31 -16.01
N LEU A 54 -12.26 -1.19 -15.03
CA LEU A 54 -11.65 -2.51 -14.95
C LEU A 54 -11.97 -3.37 -16.18
N VAL A 55 -13.22 -3.37 -16.63
CA VAL A 55 -13.62 -4.12 -17.84
C VAL A 55 -12.85 -3.64 -19.06
N ASN A 56 -12.61 -2.34 -19.19
CA ASN A 56 -11.78 -1.81 -20.26
C ASN A 56 -10.37 -2.38 -20.23
N TRP A 57 -9.69 -2.34 -19.09
CA TRP A 57 -8.36 -2.92 -18.91
C TRP A 57 -8.31 -4.45 -19.12
N LEU A 58 -9.38 -5.15 -18.83
CA LEU A 58 -9.47 -6.62 -18.92
C LEU A 58 -9.95 -7.13 -20.27
N THR A 59 -10.22 -6.23 -21.22
CA THR A 59 -10.76 -6.57 -22.54
C THR A 59 -9.93 -5.88 -23.62
N PHE A 60 -9.41 -6.64 -24.56
CA PHE A 60 -8.75 -6.08 -25.73
C PHE A 60 -9.74 -5.89 -26.88
N SER A 61 -9.80 -4.70 -27.44
CA SER A 61 -10.53 -4.40 -28.67
C SER A 61 -9.55 -4.17 -29.85
N PRO A 62 -9.73 -4.83 -31.00
CA PRO A 62 -8.83 -4.67 -32.13
C PRO A 62 -8.63 -3.21 -32.54
N GLY A 63 -7.39 -2.74 -32.53
CA GLY A 63 -7.01 -1.36 -32.84
C GLY A 63 -6.79 -0.46 -31.63
N GLU A 64 -6.92 -0.98 -30.42
CA GLU A 64 -6.50 -0.28 -29.21
C GLU A 64 -4.99 -0.30 -29.05
N ASP A 65 -4.44 0.81 -28.58
CA ASP A 65 -3.00 0.96 -28.27
C ASP A 65 -2.74 0.96 -26.76
N ASN A 66 -3.77 1.11 -25.91
CA ASN A 66 -3.67 1.22 -24.45
C ASN A 66 -4.90 0.65 -23.73
N TYR A 67 -4.84 0.61 -22.40
CA TYR A 67 -5.88 0.12 -21.49
C TYR A 67 -6.21 -1.37 -21.65
N PHE A 68 -5.23 -2.20 -21.91
CA PHE A 68 -5.39 -3.65 -21.92
C PHE A 68 -4.16 -4.38 -21.35
N PHE A 69 -4.34 -5.63 -20.97
CA PHE A 69 -3.24 -6.51 -20.60
C PHE A 69 -2.98 -7.55 -21.69
N ALA A 70 -1.72 -7.76 -22.01
CA ALA A 70 -1.27 -8.84 -22.91
C ALA A 70 -0.30 -9.77 -22.19
N ARG A 71 -0.35 -11.06 -22.52
CA ARG A 71 0.59 -12.02 -21.98
C ARG A 71 1.85 -12.09 -22.83
N ASP A 72 3.02 -11.87 -22.25
CA ASP A 72 4.31 -12.18 -22.88
C ASP A 72 4.64 -13.66 -22.70
N ASN A 73 4.57 -14.40 -23.79
CA ASN A 73 4.85 -15.84 -23.80
C ASN A 73 6.33 -16.20 -23.68
N ARG A 74 7.26 -15.25 -23.84
CA ARG A 74 8.70 -15.50 -23.77
C ARG A 74 9.18 -15.57 -22.33
N TRP A 75 8.69 -14.64 -21.51
CA TRP A 75 9.09 -14.50 -20.11
C TRP A 75 8.07 -15.05 -19.12
N GLY A 76 6.85 -15.32 -19.59
CA GLY A 76 5.79 -15.84 -18.76
C GLY A 76 5.24 -14.82 -17.79
N GLY A 77 4.79 -13.67 -18.31
CA GLY A 77 4.20 -12.60 -17.52
C GLY A 77 3.13 -11.84 -18.28
N MET A 78 2.49 -10.90 -17.60
CA MET A 78 1.51 -9.98 -18.17
C MET A 78 2.16 -8.60 -18.35
N ILE A 79 1.85 -7.92 -19.44
CA ILE A 79 2.20 -6.52 -19.65
C ILE A 79 0.92 -5.74 -19.82
N GLY A 80 0.73 -4.74 -18.98
CA GLY A 80 -0.39 -3.80 -19.09
C GLY A 80 0.01 -2.58 -19.93
N TYR A 81 -0.83 -2.17 -20.86
CA TYR A 81 -0.63 -1.04 -21.74
C TYR A 81 -1.66 0.06 -21.38
N ASP A 82 -1.25 1.32 -21.05
CA ASP A 82 0.04 1.95 -21.17
C ASP A 82 0.99 1.60 -20.02
N THR A 83 2.28 1.50 -20.30
CA THR A 83 3.32 1.17 -19.31
C THR A 83 3.91 2.43 -18.68
N SER A 84 4.44 2.31 -17.47
CA SER A 84 5.21 3.33 -16.77
C SER A 84 6.25 2.67 -15.87
N TYR A 85 7.27 3.41 -15.47
CA TYR A 85 8.32 2.94 -14.55
C TYR A 85 8.95 1.60 -15.00
N ASP A 86 9.21 1.44 -16.30
CA ASP A 86 9.79 0.24 -16.90
C ASP A 86 8.98 -1.05 -16.66
N SER A 87 7.66 -0.93 -16.47
CA SER A 87 6.79 -2.09 -16.29
C SER A 87 6.68 -2.99 -17.52
N ASP A 88 7.06 -2.51 -18.72
CA ASP A 88 7.23 -3.34 -19.91
C ASP A 88 8.45 -4.28 -19.83
N THR A 89 9.38 -4.02 -18.91
CA THR A 89 10.49 -4.90 -18.56
C THR A 89 10.31 -5.59 -17.20
N TYR A 90 9.09 -5.72 -16.73
CA TYR A 90 8.69 -6.41 -15.50
C TYR A 90 9.04 -5.70 -14.19
N ASN A 91 9.43 -4.43 -14.24
CA ASN A 91 9.66 -3.64 -13.05
C ASN A 91 8.33 -3.31 -12.33
N ASP A 92 8.33 -3.30 -11.02
CA ASP A 92 7.22 -2.86 -10.14
C ASP A 92 5.87 -3.59 -10.33
N HIS A 93 5.86 -4.76 -10.95
CA HIS A 93 4.60 -5.43 -11.30
C HIS A 93 3.71 -5.72 -10.10
N HIS A 94 4.26 -6.11 -8.94
CA HIS A 94 3.45 -6.37 -7.77
C HIS A 94 2.85 -5.07 -7.20
N PHE A 95 3.48 -3.90 -7.41
CA PHE A 95 2.87 -2.61 -7.10
C PHE A 95 1.73 -2.29 -8.07
N HIS A 96 2.05 -2.21 -9.37
CA HIS A 96 1.09 -1.87 -10.42
C HIS A 96 -0.11 -2.82 -10.41
N TYR A 97 0.13 -4.12 -10.54
CA TYR A 97 -0.94 -5.11 -10.68
C TYR A 97 -1.59 -5.47 -9.35
N GLY A 98 -0.91 -5.22 -8.24
CA GLY A 98 -1.47 -5.27 -6.91
C GLY A 98 -2.64 -4.31 -6.71
N TYR A 99 -2.57 -3.10 -7.26
CA TYR A 99 -3.68 -2.16 -7.26
C TYR A 99 -4.89 -2.69 -8.04
N TYR A 100 -4.66 -3.33 -9.20
CA TYR A 100 -5.76 -3.95 -9.97
C TYR A 100 -6.39 -5.12 -9.22
N THR A 101 -5.56 -5.99 -8.62
CA THR A 101 -6.08 -7.14 -7.86
C THR A 101 -6.87 -6.70 -6.62
N TYR A 102 -6.42 -5.66 -5.94
CA TYR A 102 -7.13 -5.09 -4.80
C TYR A 102 -8.47 -4.48 -5.19
N ALA A 103 -8.48 -3.62 -6.22
CA ALA A 103 -9.69 -3.00 -6.73
C ALA A 103 -10.70 -4.04 -7.26
N ALA A 104 -10.22 -5.01 -8.03
CA ALA A 104 -11.05 -6.10 -8.55
C ALA A 104 -11.60 -7.01 -7.45
N ALA A 105 -10.85 -7.26 -6.39
CA ALA A 105 -11.32 -8.04 -5.24
C ALA A 105 -12.51 -7.36 -4.57
N LEU A 106 -12.41 -6.06 -4.28
CA LEU A 106 -13.52 -5.30 -3.68
C LEU A 106 -14.76 -5.26 -4.59
N LEU A 107 -14.56 -5.13 -5.91
CA LEU A 107 -15.66 -5.17 -6.85
C LEU A 107 -16.29 -6.57 -6.91
N ALA A 108 -15.50 -7.64 -6.98
CA ALA A 108 -15.98 -9.00 -7.07
C ALA A 108 -16.78 -9.48 -5.82
N LEU A 109 -16.55 -8.84 -4.66
CA LEU A 109 -17.34 -9.09 -3.45
C LEU A 109 -18.77 -8.53 -3.53
N VAL A 110 -19.05 -7.63 -4.47
CA VAL A 110 -20.34 -6.94 -4.58
C VAL A 110 -20.98 -7.02 -5.97
N ASP A 111 -20.27 -7.59 -6.96
CA ASP A 111 -20.73 -7.71 -8.36
C ASP A 111 -20.44 -9.12 -8.90
N ASP A 112 -21.43 -10.01 -8.78
CA ASP A 112 -21.32 -11.39 -9.25
C ASP A 112 -21.12 -11.51 -10.78
N ASP A 113 -21.61 -10.55 -11.54
CA ASP A 113 -21.44 -10.52 -13.01
C ASP A 113 -19.98 -10.21 -13.37
N PHE A 114 -19.38 -9.23 -12.73
CA PHE A 114 -17.95 -8.95 -12.88
C PHE A 114 -17.11 -10.16 -12.46
N LYS A 115 -17.37 -10.71 -11.28
CA LYS A 115 -16.71 -11.90 -10.76
C LYS A 115 -16.73 -13.07 -11.75
N LYS A 116 -17.90 -13.36 -12.31
CA LYS A 116 -18.11 -14.46 -13.24
C LYS A 116 -17.40 -14.27 -14.57
N ASN A 117 -17.42 -13.04 -15.11
CA ASN A 117 -16.95 -12.79 -16.48
C ASN A 117 -15.47 -12.42 -16.54
N TYR A 118 -14.90 -11.86 -15.47
CA TYR A 118 -13.53 -11.33 -15.44
C TYR A 118 -12.61 -11.94 -14.40
N GLY A 119 -13.12 -12.80 -13.52
CA GLY A 119 -12.33 -13.46 -12.45
C GLY A 119 -11.13 -14.24 -12.98
N ASP A 120 -11.29 -14.94 -14.12
CA ASP A 120 -10.20 -15.68 -14.74
C ASP A 120 -9.09 -14.75 -15.26
N MET A 121 -9.45 -13.62 -15.86
CA MET A 121 -8.47 -12.63 -16.34
C MET A 121 -7.73 -11.99 -15.15
N MET A 122 -8.44 -11.65 -14.07
CA MET A 122 -7.83 -11.15 -12.84
C MET A 122 -6.90 -12.19 -12.21
N THR A 123 -7.23 -13.47 -12.29
CA THR A 123 -6.36 -14.58 -11.84
C THR A 123 -5.04 -14.61 -12.64
N LEU A 124 -5.06 -14.33 -13.95
CA LEU A 124 -3.83 -14.25 -14.75
C LEU A 124 -2.97 -13.06 -14.34
N ILE A 125 -3.56 -11.89 -14.10
CA ILE A 125 -2.84 -10.70 -13.63
C ILE A 125 -2.20 -10.97 -12.25
N ALA A 126 -2.93 -11.59 -11.34
CA ALA A 126 -2.39 -11.96 -10.03
C ALA A 126 -1.25 -13.00 -10.14
N LYS A 127 -1.35 -13.96 -11.05
CA LYS A 127 -0.28 -14.94 -11.32
C LYS A 127 0.97 -14.34 -11.91
N ASP A 128 0.90 -13.18 -12.51
CA ASP A 128 2.08 -12.49 -13.04
C ASP A 128 3.13 -12.26 -11.94
N TYR A 129 2.71 -11.69 -10.80
CA TYR A 129 3.64 -11.38 -9.72
C TYR A 129 3.71 -12.46 -8.63
N ALA A 130 2.65 -13.24 -8.43
CA ALA A 130 2.53 -14.17 -7.32
C ALA A 130 1.99 -15.54 -7.71
N ASN A 131 2.46 -16.12 -8.83
CA ASN A 131 1.98 -17.46 -9.20
C ASN A 131 2.24 -18.46 -8.08
N TRP A 132 1.16 -18.90 -7.43
CA TRP A 132 1.15 -19.86 -6.31
C TRP A 132 1.07 -21.32 -6.76
N ASP A 133 0.92 -21.57 -8.07
CA ASP A 133 0.70 -22.90 -8.62
C ASP A 133 1.92 -23.35 -9.44
N LYS A 134 2.72 -24.24 -8.87
CA LYS A 134 3.91 -24.79 -9.51
C LYS A 134 3.60 -25.59 -10.79
N GLU A 135 2.38 -26.08 -10.92
CA GLU A 135 1.95 -26.82 -12.11
C GLU A 135 1.55 -25.88 -13.26
N ASP A 136 1.27 -24.62 -12.96
CA ASP A 136 1.03 -23.61 -13.98
C ASP A 136 2.35 -23.02 -14.49
N THR A 137 2.91 -23.64 -15.50
CA THR A 137 4.19 -23.23 -16.10
C THR A 137 4.11 -22.00 -17.00
N ARG A 138 2.94 -21.38 -17.12
CA ARG A 138 2.77 -20.15 -17.89
C ARG A 138 3.42 -18.94 -17.21
N PHE A 139 3.58 -19.00 -15.89
CA PHE A 139 4.15 -17.94 -15.05
C PHE A 139 5.23 -18.51 -14.13
N PRO A 140 6.32 -17.79 -13.86
CA PRO A 140 7.29 -18.17 -12.83
C PRO A 140 6.61 -18.24 -11.44
N PHE A 141 7.01 -19.22 -10.63
CA PHE A 141 6.47 -19.39 -9.30
C PHE A 141 6.95 -18.26 -8.38
N PHE A 142 6.02 -17.52 -7.77
CA PHE A 142 6.30 -16.38 -6.87
C PHE A 142 7.38 -15.43 -7.41
N ARG A 143 7.24 -14.95 -8.65
CA ARG A 143 8.28 -14.22 -9.39
C ARG A 143 8.85 -13.02 -8.62
N THR A 144 8.02 -12.28 -7.90
CA THR A 144 8.43 -11.06 -7.21
C THR A 144 8.74 -11.26 -5.73
N PHE A 145 8.78 -12.50 -5.24
CA PHE A 145 8.98 -12.78 -3.83
C PHE A 145 10.12 -13.78 -3.61
N ASP A 146 11.04 -13.45 -2.70
CA ASP A 146 12.10 -14.35 -2.29
C ASP A 146 11.78 -14.96 -0.91
N PRO A 147 11.43 -16.28 -0.85
CA PRO A 147 11.12 -16.95 0.42
C PRO A 147 12.29 -17.00 1.40
N TRP A 148 13.52 -16.91 0.92
CA TRP A 148 14.70 -16.88 1.77
C TRP A 148 14.89 -15.52 2.43
N ALA A 149 14.75 -14.44 1.66
CA ALA A 149 14.80 -13.08 2.20
C ALA A 149 13.55 -12.75 3.03
N GLY A 150 12.40 -13.37 2.72
CA GLY A 150 11.14 -13.13 3.40
C GLY A 150 10.43 -11.86 2.96
N HIS A 151 10.78 -11.30 1.81
CA HIS A 151 10.16 -10.11 1.25
C HIS A 151 10.10 -10.15 -0.28
N SER A 152 9.25 -9.30 -0.86
CA SER A 152 9.19 -9.08 -2.29
C SER A 152 10.27 -8.11 -2.77
N PHE A 153 10.43 -8.02 -4.09
CA PHE A 153 11.36 -7.10 -4.73
C PHE A 153 10.76 -6.52 -6.01
N ALA A 154 11.13 -5.28 -6.28
CA ALA A 154 10.56 -4.47 -7.35
C ALA A 154 11.23 -4.72 -8.72
N GLY A 155 12.52 -5.03 -8.72
CA GLY A 155 13.34 -5.06 -9.92
C GLY A 155 12.85 -5.99 -11.03
N GLY A 156 12.86 -5.47 -12.25
CA GLY A 156 12.54 -6.22 -13.47
C GLY A 156 13.76 -6.81 -14.17
N LEU A 157 13.63 -7.09 -15.46
CA LEU A 157 14.71 -7.69 -16.27
C LEU A 157 15.93 -6.78 -16.45
N GLY A 158 15.75 -5.48 -16.34
CA GLY A 158 16.81 -4.47 -16.54
C GLY A 158 17.49 -4.02 -15.26
N ASP A 159 17.06 -4.48 -14.10
CA ASP A 159 17.63 -4.05 -12.83
C ASP A 159 18.97 -4.71 -12.57
N GLY A 160 20.05 -3.95 -12.81
CA GLY A 160 21.42 -4.39 -12.56
C GLY A 160 21.83 -4.34 -11.08
N ASN A 161 20.97 -3.84 -10.20
CA ASN A 161 21.29 -3.61 -8.77
C ASN A 161 20.83 -4.74 -7.85
N GLY A 162 20.22 -5.79 -8.40
CA GLY A 162 19.77 -6.97 -7.67
C GLY A 162 18.34 -6.84 -7.13
N ASN A 163 18.00 -7.65 -6.13
CA ASN A 163 16.64 -7.79 -5.63
C ASN A 163 16.33 -6.71 -4.59
N GLY A 164 16.11 -5.48 -5.05
CA GLY A 164 15.71 -4.38 -4.19
C GLY A 164 14.21 -4.31 -3.96
N GLN A 165 13.82 -3.87 -2.74
CA GLN A 165 12.44 -3.50 -2.44
C GLN A 165 12.33 -1.98 -2.34
N GLU A 166 11.42 -1.39 -3.09
CA GLU A 166 11.24 0.07 -3.09
C GLU A 166 10.16 0.50 -2.10
N SER A 167 9.03 -0.20 -2.09
CA SER A 167 7.85 0.15 -1.31
C SER A 167 7.24 -1.08 -0.64
N THR A 168 7.60 -1.32 0.61
CA THR A 168 7.05 -2.44 1.37
C THR A 168 5.53 -2.30 1.54
N SER A 169 5.02 -1.10 1.64
CA SER A 169 3.60 -0.85 1.81
C SER A 169 2.78 -1.13 0.55
N GLU A 170 3.30 -0.85 -0.65
CA GLU A 170 2.64 -1.24 -1.89
C GLU A 170 2.70 -2.76 -2.09
N ALA A 171 3.79 -3.40 -1.68
CA ALA A 171 3.87 -4.86 -1.60
C ALA A 171 2.80 -5.44 -0.67
N MET A 172 2.63 -4.88 0.53
CA MET A 172 1.57 -5.28 1.46
C MET A 172 0.17 -5.12 0.86
N GLN A 173 -0.06 -4.04 0.12
CA GLN A 173 -1.29 -3.83 -0.63
C GLN A 173 -1.53 -4.94 -1.66
N SER A 174 -0.49 -5.36 -2.38
CA SER A 174 -0.60 -6.43 -3.39
C SER A 174 -0.96 -7.78 -2.77
N TRP A 175 -0.34 -8.12 -1.63
CA TRP A 175 -0.67 -9.35 -0.89
C TRP A 175 -2.08 -9.30 -0.31
N GLY A 176 -2.50 -8.16 0.23
CA GLY A 176 -3.87 -7.94 0.68
C GLY A 176 -4.88 -8.08 -0.45
N GLY A 177 -4.57 -7.54 -1.62
CA GLY A 177 -5.38 -7.68 -2.84
C GLY A 177 -5.49 -9.12 -3.31
N LEU A 178 -4.38 -9.85 -3.35
CA LEU A 178 -4.33 -11.28 -3.70
C LEU A 178 -5.19 -12.12 -2.74
N TYR A 179 -5.04 -11.87 -1.44
CA TYR A 179 -5.84 -12.53 -0.41
C TYR A 179 -7.35 -12.32 -0.61
N MET A 180 -7.78 -11.06 -0.72
CA MET A 180 -9.20 -10.73 -0.90
C MET A 180 -9.75 -11.23 -2.22
N LEU A 181 -8.97 -11.20 -3.30
CA LEU A 181 -9.38 -11.76 -4.59
C LEU A 181 -9.59 -13.27 -4.49
N GLY A 182 -8.69 -13.97 -3.79
CA GLY A 182 -8.85 -15.40 -3.50
C GLY A 182 -10.13 -15.71 -2.75
N VAL A 183 -10.48 -14.91 -1.74
CA VAL A 183 -11.75 -15.01 -1.01
C VAL A 183 -12.93 -14.76 -1.95
N ALA A 184 -12.91 -13.67 -2.71
CA ALA A 184 -14.01 -13.30 -3.60
C ALA A 184 -14.28 -14.35 -4.69
N LEU A 185 -13.22 -14.94 -5.25
CA LEU A 185 -13.32 -15.97 -6.29
C LEU A 185 -13.50 -17.39 -5.76
N GLY A 186 -13.45 -17.62 -4.45
CA GLY A 186 -13.48 -18.96 -3.84
C GLY A 186 -12.23 -19.79 -4.18
N ASN A 187 -11.07 -19.15 -4.37
CA ASN A 187 -9.81 -19.80 -4.68
C ASN A 187 -8.91 -19.87 -3.44
N ASP A 188 -8.97 -20.98 -2.72
CA ASP A 188 -8.23 -21.18 -1.48
C ASP A 188 -6.71 -21.05 -1.66
N LYS A 189 -6.14 -21.57 -2.77
CA LYS A 189 -4.69 -21.47 -3.02
C LYS A 189 -4.24 -20.03 -3.21
N MET A 190 -5.04 -19.22 -3.92
CA MET A 190 -4.77 -17.78 -4.10
C MET A 190 -4.87 -17.04 -2.77
N ARG A 191 -5.92 -17.32 -2.00
CA ARG A 191 -6.10 -16.75 -0.66
C ARG A 191 -4.90 -17.06 0.23
N ASP A 192 -4.49 -18.31 0.31
CA ASP A 192 -3.39 -18.78 1.16
C ASP A 192 -2.04 -18.18 0.72
N ALA A 193 -1.83 -17.99 -0.58
CA ALA A 193 -0.67 -17.27 -1.12
C ALA A 193 -0.65 -15.81 -0.70
N GLY A 194 -1.80 -15.13 -0.72
CA GLY A 194 -1.94 -13.77 -0.22
C GLY A 194 -1.62 -13.66 1.27
N ILE A 195 -2.12 -14.59 2.10
CA ILE A 195 -1.78 -14.66 3.53
C ILE A 195 -0.28 -14.87 3.74
N PHE A 196 0.31 -15.83 3.02
CA PHE A 196 1.74 -16.11 3.12
C PHE A 196 2.59 -14.88 2.77
N GLY A 197 2.31 -14.23 1.63
CA GLY A 197 3.03 -13.03 1.22
C GLY A 197 2.86 -11.89 2.23
N TRP A 198 1.63 -11.64 2.69
CA TRP A 198 1.32 -10.59 3.65
C TRP A 198 2.07 -10.77 4.98
N VAL A 199 2.01 -11.97 5.58
CA VAL A 199 2.67 -12.25 6.86
C VAL A 199 4.19 -12.16 6.72
N SER A 200 4.74 -12.70 5.64
CA SER A 200 6.19 -12.68 5.41
C SER A 200 6.70 -11.27 5.17
N GLU A 201 6.03 -10.49 4.32
CA GLU A 201 6.40 -9.11 4.02
C GLU A 201 6.29 -8.21 5.27
N ALA A 202 5.21 -8.35 6.07
CA ALA A 202 5.05 -7.62 7.31
C ALA A 202 6.20 -7.88 8.29
N ARG A 203 6.61 -9.14 8.44
CA ARG A 203 7.76 -9.51 9.28
C ARG A 203 9.08 -9.00 8.71
N GLY A 204 9.29 -9.18 7.41
CA GLY A 204 10.48 -8.65 6.72
C GLY A 204 10.59 -7.14 6.90
N THR A 205 9.49 -6.42 6.72
CA THR A 205 9.44 -4.97 6.90
C THR A 205 9.78 -4.55 8.32
N ALA A 206 9.19 -5.19 9.32
CA ALA A 206 9.44 -4.87 10.72
C ALA A 206 10.91 -5.09 11.13
N GLU A 207 11.54 -6.14 10.59
CA GLU A 207 12.91 -6.51 10.96
C GLU A 207 13.98 -5.77 10.14
N TYR A 208 13.75 -5.59 8.82
CA TYR A 208 14.79 -5.09 7.92
C TYR A 208 14.77 -3.58 7.74
N TRP A 209 13.60 -2.98 7.69
CA TRP A 209 13.46 -1.55 7.41
C TRP A 209 13.10 -0.73 8.63
N PHE A 210 12.25 -1.24 9.52
CA PHE A 210 11.90 -0.55 10.75
C PHE A 210 12.76 -0.95 11.94
N ASP A 211 13.46 -2.10 11.88
CA ASP A 211 14.29 -2.62 12.98
C ASP A 211 13.56 -2.66 14.33
N ARG A 212 12.32 -3.10 14.29
CA ARG A 212 11.40 -3.08 15.45
C ARG A 212 11.87 -3.93 16.63
N HIS A 213 12.62 -4.99 16.37
CA HIS A 213 13.02 -5.96 17.38
C HIS A 213 14.54 -5.99 17.49
N THR A 214 15.16 -4.84 17.71
CA THR A 214 16.60 -4.75 17.91
C THR A 214 17.00 -5.61 19.09
N ASP A 215 17.61 -6.74 18.80
CA ASP A 215 18.28 -7.56 19.80
C ASP A 215 19.77 -7.16 19.81
N PRO A 216 20.28 -6.56 20.89
CA PRO A 216 21.71 -6.23 20.98
C PRO A 216 22.62 -7.46 20.82
N ALA A 217 22.09 -8.66 20.99
CA ALA A 217 22.82 -9.91 20.75
C ALA A 217 22.84 -10.32 19.29
N ARG A 218 21.94 -9.80 18.44
CA ARG A 218 22.05 -9.89 16.99
C ARG A 218 23.05 -8.85 16.52
N ASP A 219 24.12 -9.28 15.90
CA ASP A 219 25.02 -8.35 15.21
C ASP A 219 24.38 -7.82 13.93
N MET A 220 23.33 -7.02 14.10
CA MET A 220 22.72 -6.23 13.04
C MET A 220 23.48 -4.93 12.79
N ASN A 221 24.53 -4.67 13.56
CA ASN A 221 25.32 -3.45 13.48
C ASN A 221 25.84 -3.17 12.08
N SER A 222 26.20 -4.20 11.33
CA SER A 222 26.65 -4.03 9.94
C SER A 222 25.56 -3.46 9.03
N PHE A 223 24.31 -3.91 9.18
CA PHE A 223 23.19 -3.38 8.43
C PHE A 223 22.87 -1.94 8.85
N HIS A 224 22.76 -1.72 10.14
CA HIS A 224 22.45 -0.40 10.69
C HIS A 224 23.56 0.62 10.43
N THR A 225 24.80 0.22 10.53
CA THR A 225 25.92 1.07 10.14
C THR A 225 25.88 1.38 8.65
N ALA A 226 25.53 0.41 7.82
CA ALA A 226 25.38 0.61 6.38
C ALA A 226 24.23 1.57 6.02
N THR A 227 23.15 1.59 6.81
CA THR A 227 22.02 2.52 6.62
C THR A 227 22.19 3.85 7.32
N GLY A 228 23.30 4.08 8.05
CA GLY A 228 23.54 5.29 8.81
C GLY A 228 22.70 5.43 10.07
N ASN A 229 22.06 4.37 10.53
CA ASN A 229 21.30 4.37 11.77
C ASN A 229 22.23 4.26 12.99
N ASP A 230 22.01 5.11 14.00
CA ASP A 230 22.63 5.00 15.31
C ASP A 230 21.67 4.32 16.27
N TYR A 231 22.08 3.19 16.82
CA TYR A 231 21.29 2.43 17.76
C TYR A 231 21.71 2.72 19.19
N ASP A 232 21.13 3.73 19.76
CA ASP A 232 21.31 3.95 21.21
C ASP A 232 20.22 3.29 22.06
N ASN A 233 19.04 3.00 21.53
CA ASN A 233 17.90 2.51 22.31
C ASN A 233 16.91 1.59 21.58
N GLY A 234 17.32 0.84 20.61
CA GLY A 234 16.44 -0.13 19.96
C GLY A 234 15.59 0.38 18.80
N TYR A 235 15.21 1.65 18.79
CA TYR A 235 14.35 2.26 17.75
C TYR A 235 14.96 3.53 17.22
N ASN A 236 16.25 3.60 17.00
CA ASN A 236 16.89 4.87 16.68
C ASN A 236 17.28 4.95 15.21
N ILE A 237 16.31 5.24 14.35
CA ILE A 237 16.59 5.62 12.98
C ILE A 237 16.94 7.11 12.97
N ASP A 238 18.20 7.44 12.80
CA ASP A 238 18.64 8.82 12.67
C ASP A 238 18.55 9.25 11.20
N TYR A 239 17.40 9.71 10.80
CA TYR A 239 17.14 10.19 9.44
C TYR A 239 18.02 11.39 9.05
N SER A 240 18.61 12.13 10.00
CA SER A 240 19.52 13.24 9.69
C SER A 240 20.83 12.77 9.04
N LYS A 241 21.17 11.50 9.19
CA LYS A 241 22.32 10.87 8.56
C LYS A 241 22.08 10.39 7.15
N PHE A 242 20.84 10.36 6.69
CA PHE A 242 20.50 10.03 5.30
C PHE A 242 20.69 11.24 4.38
N ARG A 243 21.91 11.75 4.31
CA ARG A 243 22.24 12.79 3.34
C ARG A 243 22.63 12.15 2.03
N LYS A 244 22.30 12.83 0.95
CA LYS A 244 22.47 12.32 -0.42
C LYS A 244 23.91 11.92 -0.74
N GLU A 245 24.89 12.67 -0.22
CA GLU A 245 26.31 12.40 -0.38
C GLU A 245 26.81 11.17 0.39
N ASP A 246 26.13 10.81 1.49
CA ASP A 246 26.54 9.70 2.37
C ASP A 246 25.86 8.38 1.99
N GLN A 247 24.82 8.43 1.17
CA GLN A 247 23.95 7.28 0.92
C GLN A 247 24.38 6.41 -0.25
N GLN A 248 25.17 6.94 -1.16
CA GLN A 248 25.59 6.19 -2.33
C GLN A 248 26.32 4.91 -1.97
N ASP A 249 27.16 4.93 -0.96
CA ASP A 249 27.90 3.76 -0.49
C ASP A 249 26.97 2.74 0.20
N HIS A 250 25.93 3.20 0.86
CA HIS A 250 24.96 2.35 1.53
C HIS A 250 24.05 1.62 0.55
N LEU A 251 23.63 2.28 -0.52
CA LEU A 251 22.80 1.68 -1.55
C LEU A 251 23.49 0.49 -2.24
N TYR A 252 24.79 0.57 -2.44
CA TYR A 252 25.55 -0.47 -3.13
C TYR A 252 26.07 -1.58 -2.21
N ASN A 253 26.12 -1.35 -0.91
CA ASN A 253 26.68 -2.31 0.04
C ASN A 253 25.63 -3.23 0.70
N SER A 254 24.35 -3.04 0.44
CA SER A 254 23.29 -3.88 0.99
C SER A 254 22.12 -4.02 0.05
N ASN A 255 21.78 -5.25 -0.29
CA ASN A 255 20.56 -5.58 -1.03
C ASN A 255 19.27 -5.18 -0.28
N LEU A 256 19.39 -4.75 0.96
CA LEU A 256 18.27 -4.33 1.80
C LEU A 256 18.09 -2.82 1.81
N THR A 257 19.05 -2.04 1.38
CA THR A 257 19.03 -0.58 1.46
C THR A 257 18.47 0.13 0.25
N CYS A 258 18.18 -0.58 -0.82
CA CYS A 258 17.52 0.05 -1.96
C CYS A 258 16.04 0.26 -1.74
N HIS A 259 15.58 0.33 -0.56
CA HIS A 259 14.22 0.31 -0.25
C HIS A 259 13.78 1.47 0.47
N GLY A 260 12.64 1.84 0.43
CA GLY A 260 12.01 2.95 1.01
C GLY A 260 12.94 3.88 1.80
N VAL A 261 13.64 3.34 2.80
CA VAL A 261 14.53 4.13 3.65
C VAL A 261 15.78 4.62 2.91
N GLY A 262 16.62 3.72 2.41
CA GLY A 262 17.90 4.11 1.80
C GLY A 262 17.71 4.75 0.43
N TRP A 263 17.05 4.05 -0.48
CA TRP A 263 16.95 4.43 -1.89
C TRP A 263 16.14 5.72 -2.11
N TRP A 264 14.99 5.82 -1.45
CA TRP A 264 14.14 7.00 -1.57
C TRP A 264 14.77 8.25 -1.00
N THR A 265 15.49 8.13 0.11
CA THR A 265 16.26 9.25 0.66
C THR A 265 17.39 9.65 -0.26
N TYR A 266 18.02 8.71 -0.94
CA TYR A 266 19.04 9.00 -1.95
C TYR A 266 18.50 9.91 -3.05
N PHE A 267 17.27 9.68 -3.52
CA PHE A 267 16.66 10.50 -4.57
C PHE A 267 16.05 11.80 -4.05
N SER A 268 15.31 11.75 -2.97
CA SER A 268 14.58 12.90 -2.45
C SER A 268 15.42 13.74 -1.49
N GLY A 269 16.32 13.13 -0.74
CA GLY A 269 17.02 13.75 0.37
C GLY A 269 16.09 14.16 1.52
N ASP A 270 14.89 13.59 1.59
CA ASP A 270 13.80 14.02 2.44
C ASP A 270 13.28 12.87 3.30
N PRO A 271 13.56 12.87 4.63
CA PRO A 271 13.15 11.81 5.52
C PRO A 271 11.63 11.57 5.59
N VAL A 272 10.83 12.62 5.43
CA VAL A 272 9.36 12.48 5.46
C VAL A 272 8.88 11.71 4.22
N TRP A 273 9.42 12.02 3.06
CA TRP A 273 9.13 11.25 1.84
C TRP A 273 9.54 9.80 1.98
N MET A 274 10.71 9.57 2.51
CA MET A 274 11.25 8.24 2.72
C MET A 274 10.36 7.41 3.64
N ALA A 275 10.00 7.92 4.80
CA ALA A 275 9.15 7.22 5.74
C ALA A 275 7.75 6.97 5.15
N SER A 276 7.17 7.98 4.49
CA SER A 276 5.81 7.88 3.97
C SER A 276 5.64 6.82 2.89
N ILE A 277 6.66 6.49 2.12
CA ILE A 277 6.57 5.43 1.11
C ILE A 277 6.32 4.04 1.75
N GLN A 278 6.73 3.85 3.00
CA GLN A 278 6.45 2.64 3.78
C GLN A 278 5.05 2.63 4.39
N TRP A 279 4.35 3.78 4.38
CA TRP A 279 3.03 3.95 4.97
C TRP A 279 1.90 4.09 3.94
N MET A 280 2.21 4.21 2.67
CA MET A 280 1.23 4.24 1.58
C MET A 280 1.11 2.85 0.91
N PRO A 281 -0.01 2.51 0.29
CA PRO A 281 -1.24 3.30 0.20
C PRO A 281 -2.05 3.26 1.49
N ILE A 282 -2.99 4.20 1.63
CA ILE A 282 -3.93 4.20 2.74
C ILE A 282 -4.93 3.06 2.55
N SER A 283 -4.71 1.95 3.23
CA SER A 283 -5.58 0.77 3.15
C SER A 283 -5.47 -0.13 4.37
N PRO A 284 -6.45 -1.01 4.62
CA PRO A 284 -6.39 -2.02 5.67
C PRO A 284 -5.23 -3.01 5.54
N ALA A 285 -4.64 -3.15 4.34
CA ALA A 285 -3.47 -4.00 4.16
C ALA A 285 -2.26 -3.57 5.02
N LEU A 286 -2.24 -2.31 5.48
CA LEU A 286 -1.20 -1.75 6.34
C LEU A 286 -1.52 -1.83 7.84
N ASP A 287 -2.55 -2.57 8.24
CA ASP A 287 -2.91 -2.67 9.66
C ASP A 287 -1.79 -3.25 10.53
N TYR A 288 -0.87 -4.04 9.97
CA TYR A 288 0.31 -4.54 10.68
C TYR A 288 1.17 -3.44 11.33
N LEU A 289 1.09 -2.21 10.81
CA LEU A 289 1.78 -1.04 11.39
C LEU A 289 1.23 -0.66 12.78
N SER A 290 0.05 -1.15 13.15
CA SER A 290 -0.54 -0.96 14.49
C SER A 290 -0.25 -2.12 15.46
N GLU A 291 0.54 -3.12 15.07
CA GLU A 291 0.91 -4.24 15.95
C GLU A 291 1.76 -3.78 17.15
N ASP A 292 2.53 -2.71 16.96
CA ASP A 292 3.36 -2.08 17.99
C ASP A 292 3.11 -0.57 17.99
N LEU A 293 2.19 -0.14 18.84
CA LEU A 293 1.75 1.27 18.90
C LEU A 293 2.82 2.20 19.48
N GLU A 294 3.65 1.69 20.39
CA GLU A 294 4.76 2.45 20.98
C GLU A 294 5.80 2.76 19.90
N PHE A 295 6.16 1.76 19.10
CA PHE A 295 7.04 1.95 17.95
C PHE A 295 6.41 2.90 16.91
N ALA A 296 5.15 2.70 16.54
CA ALA A 296 4.47 3.53 15.54
C ALA A 296 4.44 5.00 15.96
N ARG A 297 4.19 5.29 17.23
CA ARG A 297 4.23 6.65 17.77
C ARG A 297 5.63 7.25 17.71
N TRP A 298 6.62 6.50 18.16
CA TRP A 298 8.00 6.94 18.13
C TRP A 298 8.50 7.21 16.71
N ASP A 299 8.25 6.31 15.78
CA ASP A 299 8.65 6.43 14.37
C ASP A 299 8.03 7.68 13.70
N TYR A 300 6.73 7.91 13.94
CA TYR A 300 6.07 9.14 13.53
C TYR A 300 6.78 10.38 14.09
N GLU A 301 7.05 10.42 15.39
CA GLU A 301 7.69 11.55 16.05
C GLU A 301 9.11 11.80 15.54
N GLN A 302 9.89 10.74 15.27
CA GLN A 302 11.22 10.88 14.70
C GLN A 302 11.14 11.47 13.28
N THR A 303 10.26 10.91 12.44
CA THR A 303 10.03 11.40 11.08
C THR A 303 9.70 12.88 11.06
N MET A 304 8.80 13.31 11.93
CA MET A 304 8.34 14.71 11.99
C MET A 304 9.39 15.71 12.52
N LYS A 305 10.43 15.24 13.23
CA LYS A 305 11.52 16.10 13.73
C LYS A 305 12.44 16.61 12.63
N TYR A 306 12.57 15.89 11.53
CA TYR A 306 13.59 16.17 10.52
C TYR A 306 13.13 17.10 9.42
N LYS A 307 11.91 17.58 9.47
CA LYS A 307 11.41 18.50 8.49
C LYS A 307 10.64 19.64 9.14
N GLU A 308 10.99 20.87 8.71
CA GLU A 308 10.19 22.07 8.98
C GLU A 308 8.73 21.94 8.48
N VAL A 309 8.43 20.86 7.76
CA VAL A 309 7.14 20.50 7.17
C VAL A 309 6.23 19.74 8.11
N GLY A 310 6.69 19.40 9.30
CA GLY A 310 5.85 18.81 10.34
C GLY A 310 4.68 19.67 10.80
N ASP A 311 4.70 20.95 10.38
CA ASP A 311 3.58 21.86 10.59
C ASP A 311 2.55 21.69 9.45
N PHE A 312 1.46 20.98 9.75
CA PHE A 312 0.34 20.86 8.82
C PHE A 312 -0.32 22.21 8.49
N THR A 313 -0.14 23.21 9.33
CA THR A 313 -0.77 24.54 9.16
C THR A 313 0.02 25.48 8.27
N ALA A 314 1.32 25.27 8.11
CA ALA A 314 2.18 26.11 7.27
C ALA A 314 1.72 26.09 5.80
N ASP A 315 1.95 27.19 5.08
CA ASP A 315 1.54 27.31 3.67
C ASP A 315 2.27 26.32 2.75
N ASN A 316 3.50 25.97 3.08
CA ASN A 316 4.32 24.98 2.40
C ASN A 316 4.40 23.63 3.17
N GLY A 317 3.54 23.46 4.18
CA GLY A 317 3.55 22.29 5.04
C GLY A 317 2.72 21.13 4.49
N LEU A 318 2.72 20.04 5.25
CA LEU A 318 2.03 18.78 4.92
C LEU A 318 0.53 18.95 4.67
N GLY A 319 -0.10 19.98 5.24
CA GLY A 319 -1.50 20.28 5.02
C GLY A 319 -1.88 20.59 3.56
N ASN A 320 -0.95 21.07 2.75
CA ASN A 320 -1.16 21.38 1.33
C ASN A 320 -0.59 20.30 0.39
N GLU A 321 0.21 19.38 0.90
CA GLU A 321 0.71 18.22 0.15
C GLU A 321 -0.21 17.03 0.35
N SER A 322 -1.34 16.99 -0.36
CA SER A 322 -2.39 15.98 -0.12
C SER A 322 -1.88 14.55 -0.18
N GLY A 323 -1.00 14.22 -1.12
CA GLY A 323 -0.46 12.87 -1.25
C GLY A 323 0.33 12.43 -0.01
N LEU A 324 1.23 13.27 0.48
CA LEU A 324 2.12 12.96 1.60
C LEU A 324 1.41 13.18 2.96
N GLY A 325 0.74 14.31 3.13
CA GLY A 325 0.06 14.64 4.38
C GLY A 325 -1.04 13.65 4.74
N ASN A 326 -1.77 13.12 3.76
CA ASN A 326 -2.79 12.08 3.96
C ASN A 326 -2.16 10.78 4.47
N VAL A 327 -1.02 10.37 3.91
CA VAL A 327 -0.30 9.16 4.33
C VAL A 327 0.21 9.31 5.76
N VAL A 328 0.81 10.45 6.10
CA VAL A 328 1.32 10.75 7.46
C VAL A 328 0.19 10.72 8.49
N LEU A 329 -0.97 11.34 8.21
CA LEU A 329 -2.13 11.28 9.11
C LEU A 329 -2.68 9.87 9.24
N SER A 330 -2.70 9.10 8.16
CA SER A 330 -3.14 7.70 8.19
C SER A 330 -2.20 6.80 8.99
N TYR A 331 -0.94 7.16 9.10
CA TYR A 331 0.00 6.47 9.98
C TYR A 331 -0.20 6.89 11.43
N LEU A 332 -0.25 8.20 11.72
CA LEU A 332 -0.47 8.73 13.06
C LEU A 332 -1.72 8.16 13.72
N GLN A 333 -2.83 8.05 12.99
CA GLN A 333 -4.09 7.55 13.53
C GLN A 333 -4.01 6.15 14.14
N ARG A 334 -2.98 5.36 13.79
CA ARG A 334 -2.79 4.01 14.34
C ARG A 334 -2.35 4.05 15.78
N SER A 335 -1.54 5.05 16.16
CA SER A 335 -1.01 5.23 17.51
C SER A 335 -1.70 6.34 18.29
N ASP A 336 -2.27 7.32 17.62
CA ASP A 336 -3.01 8.44 18.24
C ASP A 336 -4.17 8.91 17.34
N PRO A 337 -5.31 8.22 17.38
CA PRO A 337 -6.46 8.58 16.57
C PRO A 337 -7.08 9.92 16.97
N ASP A 338 -6.97 10.35 18.24
CA ASP A 338 -7.49 11.64 18.70
C ASP A 338 -6.67 12.80 18.10
N GLU A 339 -5.36 12.71 18.12
CA GLU A 339 -4.46 13.71 17.50
C GLU A 339 -4.67 13.75 15.98
N ALA A 340 -4.70 12.60 15.31
CA ALA A 340 -4.88 12.52 13.87
C ALA A 340 -6.21 13.13 13.40
N ALA A 341 -7.30 12.83 14.09
CA ALA A 341 -8.62 13.41 13.80
C ALA A 341 -8.64 14.92 14.07
N SER A 342 -8.04 15.36 15.17
CA SER A 342 -7.92 16.79 15.49
C SER A 342 -7.14 17.57 14.45
N ILE A 343 -6.03 17.02 13.95
CA ILE A 343 -5.26 17.63 12.88
C ILE A 343 -6.09 17.68 11.59
N PHE A 344 -6.78 16.59 11.25
CA PHE A 344 -7.64 16.57 10.06
C PHE A 344 -8.72 17.66 10.11
N ASP A 345 -9.41 17.80 11.23
CA ASP A 345 -10.46 18.81 11.41
C ASP A 345 -9.91 20.25 11.30
N GLN A 346 -8.74 20.50 11.87
CA GLN A 346 -8.06 21.79 11.70
C GLN A 346 -7.70 22.07 10.22
N MET A 347 -7.26 21.03 9.49
CA MET A 347 -6.98 21.17 8.06
C MET A 347 -8.25 21.39 7.23
N TRP A 348 -9.35 20.74 7.63
CA TRP A 348 -10.65 20.97 7.02
C TRP A 348 -11.08 22.42 7.18
N ASP A 349 -11.02 22.97 8.38
CA ASP A 349 -11.41 24.34 8.69
C ASP A 349 -10.50 25.38 8.01
N ALA A 350 -9.19 25.08 7.93
CA ALA A 350 -8.22 25.90 7.23
C ALA A 350 -8.25 25.80 5.69
N GLY A 351 -9.08 24.91 5.14
CA GLY A 351 -9.21 24.73 3.68
C GLY A 351 -8.00 24.06 3.01
N LYS A 352 -7.22 23.29 3.78
CA LYS A 352 -6.00 22.65 3.30
C LYS A 352 -6.28 21.40 2.44
N ASN A 353 -5.40 21.10 1.50
CA ASN A 353 -5.56 20.01 0.54
C ASN A 353 -5.64 18.62 1.19
N VAL A 354 -4.93 18.38 2.29
CA VAL A 354 -4.99 17.10 3.01
C VAL A 354 -6.41 16.69 3.39
N ALA A 355 -7.27 17.67 3.69
CA ALA A 355 -8.67 17.43 4.04
C ALA A 355 -9.65 17.71 2.88
N ARG A 356 -9.28 18.62 1.95
CA ARG A 356 -10.20 19.12 0.91
C ARG A 356 -9.99 18.50 -0.47
N ALA A 357 -8.90 17.78 -0.69
CA ALA A 357 -8.66 17.10 -1.97
C ALA A 357 -9.74 16.04 -2.21
N THR A 358 -10.33 16.07 -3.41
CA THR A 358 -11.44 15.16 -3.75
C THR A 358 -11.02 13.72 -3.84
N ASP A 359 -9.76 13.49 -4.18
CA ASP A 359 -9.19 12.16 -4.37
C ASP A 359 -8.78 11.50 -3.05
N THR A 360 -8.25 12.21 -2.09
CA THR A 360 -7.68 11.62 -0.86
C THR A 360 -8.36 12.05 0.43
N GLY A 361 -8.92 13.27 0.49
CA GLY A 361 -9.49 13.82 1.71
C GLY A 361 -10.62 12.98 2.32
N GLY A 362 -11.47 12.39 1.48
CA GLY A 362 -12.55 11.52 1.94
C GLY A 362 -12.06 10.20 2.56
N ILE A 363 -11.01 9.62 1.97
CA ILE A 363 -10.38 8.40 2.51
C ILE A 363 -9.68 8.73 3.83
N THR A 364 -8.94 9.82 3.88
CA THR A 364 -8.23 10.25 5.09
C THR A 364 -9.19 10.53 6.24
N TYR A 365 -10.31 11.21 5.96
CA TYR A 365 -11.37 11.39 6.95
C TYR A 365 -11.88 10.04 7.49
N TYR A 366 -12.24 9.12 6.59
CA TYR A 366 -12.76 7.82 7.00
C TYR A 366 -11.75 7.06 7.86
N VAL A 367 -10.49 7.00 7.44
CA VAL A 367 -9.44 6.29 8.18
C VAL A 367 -9.19 6.93 9.54
N THR A 368 -8.98 8.23 9.63
CA THR A 368 -8.70 8.93 10.89
C THR A 368 -9.87 8.87 11.89
N HIS A 369 -11.12 8.92 11.41
CA HIS A 369 -12.31 8.92 12.28
C HIS A 369 -12.84 7.52 12.58
N SER A 370 -12.49 6.50 11.82
CA SER A 370 -12.88 5.13 12.12
C SER A 370 -12.20 4.61 13.39
N HIS A 371 -10.89 4.80 13.52
CA HIS A 371 -10.18 4.45 14.74
C HIS A 371 -10.57 5.33 15.94
N LEU A 372 -10.87 6.60 15.69
CA LEU A 372 -11.46 7.45 16.74
C LEU A 372 -12.79 6.86 17.25
N THR A 373 -13.58 6.26 16.37
CA THR A 373 -14.88 5.67 16.70
C THR A 373 -14.78 4.31 17.37
N TYR A 374 -13.98 3.41 16.79
CA TYR A 374 -13.92 2.00 17.18
C TYR A 374 -12.76 1.69 18.14
N GLY A 375 -11.76 2.55 18.22
CA GLY A 375 -10.53 2.34 18.97
C GLY A 375 -9.45 1.65 18.16
N GLU A 376 -8.51 1.06 18.88
CA GLU A 376 -7.34 0.39 18.32
C GLU A 376 -7.62 -1.07 17.99
N ILE A 377 -6.85 -1.65 17.07
CA ILE A 377 -6.96 -3.08 16.76
C ILE A 377 -6.44 -3.90 17.94
N ASP A 378 -7.25 -4.82 18.43
CA ASP A 378 -6.87 -5.77 19.49
C ASP A 378 -6.22 -7.01 18.87
N TRP A 379 -4.93 -6.99 18.73
CA TRP A 379 -4.12 -8.09 18.19
C TRP A 379 -4.06 -9.34 19.08
N THR A 380 -4.58 -9.27 20.30
CA THR A 380 -4.66 -10.44 21.20
C THR A 380 -5.82 -11.37 20.84
N ILE A 381 -6.72 -10.92 19.96
CA ILE A 381 -7.87 -11.69 19.49
C ILE A 381 -7.65 -12.08 18.04
N SER A 382 -7.72 -13.37 17.78
CA SER A 382 -7.73 -13.95 16.45
C SER A 382 -9.08 -14.54 16.11
N ALA A 383 -9.40 -14.61 14.82
CA ALA A 383 -10.57 -15.27 14.29
C ALA A 383 -10.16 -16.25 13.19
N ASP A 384 -11.02 -17.23 12.94
CA ASP A 384 -10.89 -18.17 11.83
C ASP A 384 -11.42 -17.60 10.51
N ILE A 385 -11.94 -16.37 10.56
CA ILE A 385 -12.34 -15.58 9.40
C ILE A 385 -11.23 -14.57 9.11
N PRO A 386 -10.53 -14.71 7.98
CA PRO A 386 -9.32 -13.92 7.72
C PRO A 386 -9.58 -12.41 7.54
N THR A 387 -10.81 -12.00 7.21
CA THR A 387 -11.21 -10.59 7.11
C THR A 387 -11.58 -9.96 8.44
N ALA A 388 -11.72 -10.76 9.51
CA ALA A 388 -12.16 -10.25 10.80
C ALA A 388 -11.13 -9.32 11.44
N ARG A 389 -11.62 -8.26 12.05
CA ARG A 389 -10.90 -7.31 12.90
C ARG A 389 -11.64 -7.17 14.23
N VAL A 390 -10.89 -7.03 15.29
CA VAL A 390 -11.46 -6.66 16.59
C VAL A 390 -10.84 -5.34 17.02
N PHE A 391 -11.69 -4.36 17.27
CA PHE A 391 -11.29 -3.07 17.79
C PHE A 391 -11.65 -2.98 19.26
N ALA A 392 -10.86 -2.27 20.05
CA ALA A 392 -11.10 -2.05 21.47
C ALA A 392 -11.06 -0.56 21.83
N LYS A 393 -12.12 -0.08 22.47
CA LYS A 393 -12.20 1.29 23.00
C LYS A 393 -12.99 1.30 24.30
N ASP A 394 -12.44 1.91 25.34
CA ASP A 394 -13.10 2.11 26.64
C ASP A 394 -13.68 0.82 27.23
N GLY A 395 -12.99 -0.30 27.06
CA GLY A 395 -13.43 -1.62 27.52
C GLY A 395 -14.50 -2.28 26.65
N VAL A 396 -14.93 -1.63 25.57
CA VAL A 396 -15.85 -2.19 24.57
C VAL A 396 -15.06 -2.77 23.40
N LYS A 397 -15.43 -3.98 22.96
CA LYS A 397 -14.85 -4.61 21.78
C LYS A 397 -15.86 -4.60 20.64
N THR A 398 -15.42 -4.12 19.48
CA THR A 398 -16.20 -4.11 18.23
C THR A 398 -15.62 -5.14 17.28
N HIS A 399 -16.40 -6.14 16.92
CA HIS A 399 -16.02 -7.18 15.99
C HIS A 399 -16.54 -6.84 14.58
N MET A 400 -15.64 -6.81 13.61
CA MET A 400 -15.95 -6.63 12.19
C MET A 400 -15.47 -7.85 11.40
N ALA A 401 -16.26 -8.31 10.42
CA ALA A 401 -15.94 -9.47 9.57
C ALA A 401 -16.37 -9.23 8.11
#